data_a7c7486306164cd0c812068bb54fca0a
#
_entry.id   a7c7486306164cd0c812068bb54fca0a
#
_cell.length_a   1.000
_cell.length_b   1.000
_cell.length_c   1.000
_cell.angle_alpha   90.00
_cell.angle_beta   90.00
_cell.angle_gamma   90.00
#
_symmetry.space_group_name_H-M   'P 1'
#
loop_
_entity.id
_entity.type
_entity.pdbx_description
1 polymer ?
#
loop_
_entity_poly.entity_id
_entity_poly.type
_entity_poly.pdbx_seq_one_letter_code
_entity_poly.pdbx_strand_id
1 'polypeptide(L)'
;MKSSIALLIIKFKAQSSKFNVPSNMIRRDEVYKIGKLGKPHGVKGEITFAITDDVFDRVDAEYLVLDIDGILVPFYLEEYRFKNDENVLVKFEDIDTQEQARNYIGREVFFPRHLSDSDGENMTWAEIIGFQLVDAVSGKLVGTLERVDDSTLNLLFEVTTPEGDDILIPASNDLIEEVNAEKKEIRMAIPEGLLDL
;
A
#
# COMPACT_ATOMS: atom_id res chain seq x y z
N MET A 1 14.91 7.36 -21.91
CA MET A 1 14.23 6.89 -20.69
C MET A 1 15.10 6.97 -19.42
N LYS A 2 16.38 6.54 -19.41
CA LYS A 2 17.26 6.68 -18.21
C LYS A 2 17.47 8.15 -17.75
N SER A 3 17.41 9.11 -18.65
CA SER A 3 17.61 10.54 -18.33
C SER A 3 16.46 11.16 -17.53
N SER A 4 15.22 10.68 -17.72
CA SER A 4 14.03 11.24 -17.06
C SER A 4 13.96 10.83 -15.58
N ILE A 5 14.35 9.59 -15.26
CA ILE A 5 14.37 9.09 -13.88
C ILE A 5 15.48 9.77 -13.07
N ALA A 6 16.66 9.95 -13.70
CA ALA A 6 17.77 10.66 -13.06
C ALA A 6 17.42 12.13 -12.76
N LEU A 7 16.67 12.79 -13.66
CA LEU A 7 16.20 14.16 -13.48
C LEU A 7 15.14 14.25 -12.37
N LEU A 8 14.25 13.25 -12.26
CA LEU A 8 13.25 13.15 -11.20
C LEU A 8 13.92 12.95 -9.82
N ILE A 9 14.91 12.07 -9.74
CA ILE A 9 15.70 11.82 -8.51
C ILE A 9 16.51 13.07 -8.12
N ILE A 10 17.04 13.84 -9.08
CA ILE A 10 17.81 15.06 -8.80
C ILE A 10 16.87 16.17 -8.32
N LYS A 11 15.70 16.35 -8.93
CA LYS A 11 14.68 17.30 -8.46
C LYS A 11 14.20 16.94 -7.05
N PHE A 12 13.97 15.67 -6.79
CA PHE A 12 13.58 15.17 -5.48
C PHE A 12 14.62 15.49 -4.41
N LYS A 13 15.93 15.30 -4.68
CA LYS A 13 17.01 15.70 -3.75
C LYS A 13 17.03 17.19 -3.44
N ALA A 14 16.63 18.05 -4.39
CA ALA A 14 16.59 19.49 -4.18
C ALA A 14 15.38 19.95 -3.35
N GLN A 15 14.25 19.24 -3.42
CA GLN A 15 13.06 19.52 -2.60
C GLN A 15 13.14 18.92 -1.20
N SER A 16 13.83 17.81 -1.03
CA SER A 16 14.07 17.12 0.25
C SER A 16 14.69 18.04 1.34
N SER A 17 15.28 19.17 0.97
CA SER A 17 15.81 20.16 1.93
C SER A 17 14.72 21.01 2.61
N LYS A 18 13.49 21.02 2.11
CA LYS A 18 12.35 21.74 2.71
C LYS A 18 11.48 20.86 3.60
N PHE A 19 11.47 19.56 3.35
CA PHE A 19 10.69 18.58 4.10
C PHE A 19 11.66 17.54 4.65
N ASN A 20 11.46 17.11 5.86
CA ASN A 20 12.32 16.14 6.57
C ASN A 20 12.16 14.71 5.98
N VAL A 21 12.37 14.58 4.67
CA VAL A 21 12.33 13.29 3.97
C VAL A 21 13.62 12.55 4.32
N PRO A 22 13.54 11.34 4.85
CA PRO A 22 14.72 10.54 5.09
C PRO A 22 15.49 10.37 3.78
N SER A 23 16.80 10.64 3.80
CA SER A 23 17.70 10.52 2.64
C SER A 23 17.88 9.08 2.14
N ASN A 24 17.12 8.14 2.67
CA ASN A 24 17.12 6.73 2.31
C ASN A 24 16.05 6.45 1.26
N MET A 25 16.36 5.53 0.36
CA MET A 25 15.41 4.95 -0.60
C MET A 25 14.24 4.33 0.18
N ILE A 26 12.99 4.68 -0.19
CA ILE A 26 11.79 4.08 0.41
C ILE A 26 11.81 2.59 0.11
N ARG A 27 11.66 1.77 1.13
CA ARG A 27 11.65 0.32 1.02
C ARG A 27 10.21 -0.19 0.85
N ARG A 28 10.05 -1.34 0.20
CA ARG A 28 8.74 -1.94 -0.04
C ARG A 28 7.99 -2.27 1.25
N ASP A 29 8.72 -2.65 2.30
CA ASP A 29 8.15 -2.97 3.61
C ASP A 29 7.76 -1.73 4.45
N GLU A 30 8.12 -0.52 4.00
CA GLU A 30 7.75 0.76 4.64
C GLU A 30 6.45 1.33 4.08
N VAL A 31 5.91 0.74 3.04
CA VAL A 31 4.68 1.20 2.37
C VAL A 31 3.71 0.04 2.14
N TYR A 32 2.45 0.36 1.87
CA TYR A 32 1.46 -0.61 1.39
C TYR A 32 0.62 0.02 0.28
N LYS A 33 0.09 -0.81 -0.60
CA LYS A 33 -0.65 -0.36 -1.77
C LYS A 33 -2.05 0.08 -1.37
N ILE A 34 -2.44 1.28 -1.82
CA ILE A 34 -3.75 1.87 -1.58
C ILE A 34 -4.54 2.14 -2.87
N GLY A 35 -3.98 1.81 -4.03
CA GLY A 35 -4.71 1.96 -5.28
C GLY A 35 -3.83 2.16 -6.51
N LYS A 36 -4.41 2.82 -7.53
CA LYS A 36 -3.78 2.97 -8.84
C LYS A 36 -4.18 4.28 -9.51
N LEU A 37 -3.24 4.96 -10.18
CA LEU A 37 -3.52 6.12 -10.98
C LEU A 37 -4.22 5.76 -12.29
N GLY A 38 -5.30 6.46 -12.57
CA GLY A 38 -6.10 6.33 -13.78
C GLY A 38 -5.76 7.40 -14.84
N LYS A 39 -6.79 7.88 -15.54
CA LYS A 39 -6.64 8.87 -16.62
C LYS A 39 -6.47 10.27 -16.04
N PRO A 40 -5.70 11.16 -16.74
CA PRO A 40 -5.68 12.58 -16.45
C PRO A 40 -7.08 13.20 -16.55
N HIS A 41 -7.33 14.16 -15.68
CA HIS A 41 -8.57 14.94 -15.66
C HIS A 41 -8.27 16.41 -16.01
N GLY A 42 -9.02 16.95 -16.95
CA GLY A 42 -8.80 18.34 -17.37
C GLY A 42 -7.42 18.59 -17.99
N VAL A 43 -6.93 19.83 -17.89
CA VAL A 43 -5.68 20.28 -18.53
C VAL A 43 -4.58 20.66 -17.54
N LYS A 44 -4.93 20.76 -16.25
CA LYS A 44 -4.06 21.27 -15.18
C LYS A 44 -3.22 20.20 -14.46
N GLY A 45 -3.07 19.01 -15.06
CA GLY A 45 -2.26 17.94 -14.45
C GLY A 45 -2.95 17.09 -13.40
N GLU A 46 -4.26 17.29 -13.14
CA GLU A 46 -5.02 16.43 -12.26
C GLU A 46 -5.11 14.99 -12.80
N ILE A 47 -5.06 14.00 -11.92
CA ILE A 47 -5.11 12.59 -12.27
C ILE A 47 -6.21 11.92 -11.44
N THR A 48 -7.00 11.05 -12.08
CA THR A 48 -7.93 10.18 -11.34
C THR A 48 -7.12 9.14 -10.60
N PHE A 49 -7.38 8.98 -9.32
CA PHE A 49 -6.80 7.96 -8.45
C PHE A 49 -7.92 7.03 -7.99
N ALA A 50 -7.87 5.76 -8.41
CA ALA A 50 -8.77 4.71 -7.93
C ALA A 50 -8.20 4.16 -6.62
N ILE A 51 -8.91 4.42 -5.52
CA ILE A 51 -8.54 3.98 -4.17
C ILE A 51 -9.14 2.62 -3.85
N THR A 52 -8.40 1.82 -3.11
CA THR A 52 -8.81 0.50 -2.61
C THR A 52 -8.69 0.39 -1.10
N ASP A 53 -8.38 1.50 -0.43
CA ASP A 53 -8.16 1.58 1.01
C ASP A 53 -8.67 2.94 1.51
N ASP A 54 -9.23 2.98 2.70
CA ASP A 54 -9.85 4.18 3.28
C ASP A 54 -8.87 5.10 4.03
N VAL A 55 -7.60 4.68 4.19
CA VAL A 55 -6.59 5.47 4.92
C VAL A 55 -6.44 6.88 4.35
N PHE A 56 -6.57 7.02 3.03
CA PHE A 56 -6.43 8.30 2.36
C PHE A 56 -7.57 9.29 2.69
N ASP A 57 -8.72 8.79 3.12
CA ASP A 57 -9.84 9.60 3.62
C ASP A 57 -9.68 9.97 5.11
N ARG A 58 -9.03 9.09 5.88
CA ARG A 58 -8.85 9.25 7.33
C ARG A 58 -7.65 10.09 7.72
N VAL A 59 -6.60 10.05 6.90
CA VAL A 59 -5.31 10.68 7.20
C VAL A 59 -4.96 11.74 6.17
N ASP A 60 -4.72 12.96 6.61
CA ASP A 60 -4.23 14.05 5.75
C ASP A 60 -2.75 13.84 5.44
N ALA A 61 -2.50 13.27 4.27
CA ALA A 61 -1.16 12.93 3.81
C ALA A 61 -0.56 14.05 2.96
N GLU A 62 0.66 14.49 3.28
CA GLU A 62 1.40 15.46 2.47
C GLU A 62 1.89 14.87 1.14
N TYR A 63 2.10 13.56 1.06
CA TYR A 63 2.59 12.88 -0.13
C TYR A 63 2.07 11.43 -0.23
N LEU A 64 2.06 10.93 -1.45
CA LEU A 64 1.85 9.52 -1.77
C LEU A 64 3.13 8.94 -2.41
N VAL A 65 3.27 7.64 -2.40
CA VAL A 65 4.42 6.97 -3.01
C VAL A 65 3.98 6.25 -4.29
N LEU A 66 4.65 6.52 -5.40
CA LEU A 66 4.40 5.85 -6.68
C LEU A 66 5.52 4.87 -7.01
N ASP A 67 5.14 3.72 -7.56
CA ASP A 67 6.10 2.81 -8.17
C ASP A 67 6.44 3.30 -9.59
N ILE A 68 7.67 3.76 -9.77
CA ILE A 68 8.19 4.20 -11.06
C ILE A 68 9.27 3.20 -11.51
N ASP A 69 8.83 2.23 -12.31
CA ASP A 69 9.71 1.21 -12.88
C ASP A 69 10.51 0.43 -11.80
N GLY A 70 9.83 0.07 -10.70
CA GLY A 70 10.40 -0.67 -9.56
C GLY A 70 11.07 0.20 -8.50
N ILE A 71 11.04 1.53 -8.65
CA ILE A 71 11.57 2.48 -7.68
C ILE A 71 10.41 3.20 -7.00
N LEU A 72 10.36 3.15 -5.68
CA LEU A 72 9.37 3.86 -4.87
C LEU A 72 9.78 5.32 -4.71
N VAL A 73 8.95 6.23 -5.25
CA VAL A 73 9.21 7.66 -5.30
C VAL A 73 8.06 8.41 -4.64
N PRO A 74 8.33 9.31 -3.66
CA PRO A 74 7.28 10.14 -3.08
C PRO A 74 6.88 11.26 -4.03
N PHE A 75 5.58 11.49 -4.13
CA PHE A 75 4.94 12.56 -4.88
C PHE A 75 4.12 13.42 -3.93
N TYR A 76 4.49 14.69 -3.79
CA TYR A 76 3.79 15.63 -2.92
C TYR A 76 2.47 16.05 -3.52
N LEU A 77 1.45 16.12 -2.67
CA LEU A 77 0.11 16.54 -3.05
C LEU A 77 0.02 18.07 -2.98
N GLU A 78 -0.41 18.70 -4.08
CA GLU A 78 -0.78 20.11 -4.10
C GLU A 78 -2.23 20.29 -3.67
N GLU A 79 -3.13 19.45 -4.20
CA GLU A 79 -4.54 19.35 -3.79
C GLU A 79 -5.12 18.00 -4.15
N TYR A 80 -6.20 17.63 -3.49
CA TYR A 80 -7.02 16.48 -3.86
C TYR A 80 -8.49 16.71 -3.52
N ARG A 81 -9.38 15.97 -4.19
CA ARG A 81 -10.81 15.96 -3.91
C ARG A 81 -11.45 14.63 -4.27
N PHE A 82 -12.32 14.15 -3.44
CA PHE A 82 -13.09 12.93 -3.69
C PHE A 82 -14.15 13.19 -4.77
N LYS A 83 -14.27 12.28 -5.74
CA LYS A 83 -15.37 12.23 -6.71
C LYS A 83 -16.48 11.32 -6.20
N ASN A 84 -16.11 10.24 -5.57
CA ASN A 84 -16.94 9.25 -4.88
C ASN A 84 -16.01 8.43 -3.97
N ASP A 85 -16.57 7.42 -3.29
CA ASP A 85 -15.85 6.59 -2.31
C ASP A 85 -14.68 5.80 -2.91
N GLU A 86 -14.67 5.56 -4.23
CA GLU A 86 -13.65 4.78 -4.92
C GLU A 86 -12.65 5.62 -5.72
N ASN A 87 -12.95 6.89 -5.96
CA ASN A 87 -12.17 7.72 -6.88
C ASN A 87 -11.91 9.11 -6.32
N VAL A 88 -10.65 9.48 -6.33
CA VAL A 88 -10.13 10.79 -5.98
C VAL A 88 -9.54 11.47 -7.21
N LEU A 89 -9.64 12.76 -7.32
CA LEU A 89 -8.81 13.57 -8.20
C LEU A 89 -7.65 14.11 -7.40
N VAL A 90 -6.44 13.78 -7.81
CA VAL A 90 -5.20 14.25 -7.17
C VAL A 90 -4.43 15.15 -8.10
N LYS A 91 -3.87 16.21 -7.55
CA LYS A 91 -2.91 17.09 -8.21
C LYS A 91 -1.59 16.97 -7.45
N PHE A 92 -0.56 16.52 -8.13
CA PHE A 92 0.78 16.46 -7.57
C PHE A 92 1.58 17.72 -7.93
N GLU A 93 2.47 18.12 -7.05
CA GLU A 93 3.43 19.19 -7.34
C GLU A 93 4.25 18.87 -8.60
N ASP A 94 4.59 19.89 -9.38
CA ASP A 94 5.36 19.80 -10.63
C ASP A 94 4.68 19.01 -11.79
N ILE A 95 3.41 18.59 -11.64
CA ILE A 95 2.62 17.96 -12.71
C ILE A 95 1.51 18.93 -13.15
N ASP A 96 1.85 19.89 -14.00
CA ASP A 96 0.98 21.04 -14.32
C ASP A 96 0.20 20.90 -15.63
N THR A 97 0.45 19.82 -16.37
CA THR A 97 -0.19 19.60 -17.68
C THR A 97 -0.73 18.20 -17.82
N GLN A 98 -1.76 18.05 -18.64
CA GLN A 98 -2.31 16.76 -18.98
C GLN A 98 -1.26 15.82 -19.60
N GLU A 99 -0.31 16.36 -20.36
CA GLU A 99 0.75 15.57 -20.99
C GLU A 99 1.70 14.98 -19.95
N GLN A 100 2.11 15.76 -18.97
CA GLN A 100 2.91 15.27 -17.83
C GLN A 100 2.16 14.18 -17.05
N ALA A 101 0.87 14.42 -16.75
CA ALA A 101 0.03 13.48 -16.02
C ALA A 101 -0.13 12.13 -16.74
N ARG A 102 -0.12 12.09 -18.08
CA ARG A 102 -0.20 10.86 -18.88
C ARG A 102 0.93 9.87 -18.59
N ASN A 103 2.11 10.34 -18.16
CA ASN A 103 3.25 9.48 -17.86
C ASN A 103 3.04 8.59 -16.61
N TYR A 104 2.03 8.93 -15.82
CA TYR A 104 1.73 8.23 -14.56
C TYR A 104 0.49 7.34 -14.63
N ILE A 105 -0.16 7.25 -15.80
CA ILE A 105 -1.33 6.37 -15.98
C ILE A 105 -0.95 4.93 -15.65
N GLY A 106 -1.76 4.31 -14.79
CA GLY A 106 -1.61 2.90 -14.41
C GLY A 106 -0.52 2.65 -13.38
N ARG A 107 0.15 3.69 -12.85
CA ARG A 107 1.12 3.50 -11.77
C ARG A 107 0.42 3.13 -10.48
N GLU A 108 1.02 2.22 -9.73
CA GLU A 108 0.56 1.83 -8.41
C GLU A 108 0.86 2.92 -7.39
N VAL A 109 -0.09 3.13 -6.48
CA VAL A 109 0.00 4.14 -5.42
C VAL A 109 0.10 3.43 -4.09
N PHE A 110 1.07 3.86 -3.28
CA PHE A 110 1.33 3.33 -1.95
C PHE A 110 1.23 4.42 -0.91
N PHE A 111 0.83 4.03 0.28
CA PHE A 111 0.79 4.87 1.47
C PHE A 111 1.94 4.49 2.42
N PRO A 112 2.63 5.47 3.02
CA PRO A 112 3.66 5.20 4.00
C PRO A 112 3.05 4.67 5.31
N ARG A 113 3.51 3.50 5.78
CA ARG A 113 2.99 2.89 7.01
C ARG A 113 3.14 3.76 8.24
N HIS A 114 4.21 4.55 8.33
CA HIS A 114 4.47 5.43 9.46
C HIS A 114 3.55 6.67 9.54
N LEU A 115 2.79 6.95 8.47
CA LEU A 115 1.77 8.00 8.45
C LEU A 115 0.36 7.45 8.69
N SER A 116 0.18 6.12 8.64
CA SER A 116 -1.12 5.52 8.93
C SER A 116 -1.51 5.80 10.39
N ASP A 117 -2.79 6.06 10.60
CA ASP A 117 -3.39 6.25 11.92
C ASP A 117 -3.79 4.91 12.58
N SER A 118 -3.51 3.79 11.91
CA SER A 118 -3.87 2.47 12.38
C SER A 118 -3.02 2.04 13.57
N ASP A 119 -3.70 1.63 14.63
CA ASP A 119 -3.17 0.79 15.69
C ASP A 119 -3.54 -0.68 15.38
N GLY A 120 -3.04 -1.63 16.14
CA GLY A 120 -3.28 -3.06 15.86
C GLY A 120 -4.77 -3.47 15.81
N GLU A 121 -5.69 -2.64 16.31
CA GLU A 121 -7.14 -2.91 16.32
C GLU A 121 -7.86 -2.35 15.09
N ASN A 122 -7.29 -1.32 14.43
CA ASN A 122 -7.94 -0.58 13.34
C ASN A 122 -7.17 -0.70 12.01
N MET A 123 -6.33 -1.72 11.85
CA MET A 123 -5.60 -1.94 10.60
C MET A 123 -6.53 -2.42 9.49
N THR A 124 -6.34 -1.88 8.29
CA THR A 124 -7.03 -2.36 7.08
C THR A 124 -6.38 -3.65 6.55
N TRP A 125 -7.12 -4.40 5.73
CA TRP A 125 -6.59 -5.59 5.07
C TRP A 125 -5.37 -5.29 4.21
N ALA A 126 -5.31 -4.13 3.57
CA ALA A 126 -4.17 -3.72 2.76
C ALA A 126 -2.89 -3.50 3.60
N GLU A 127 -3.04 -3.03 4.83
CA GLU A 127 -1.92 -2.78 5.74
C GLU A 127 -1.25 -4.05 6.25
N ILE A 128 -2.00 -5.13 6.41
CA ILE A 128 -1.45 -6.41 6.90
C ILE A 128 -0.81 -7.28 5.81
N ILE A 129 -0.95 -6.92 4.54
CA ILE A 129 -0.21 -7.60 3.47
C ILE A 129 1.30 -7.48 3.71
N GLY A 130 2.00 -8.61 3.60
CA GLY A 130 3.42 -8.75 3.92
C GLY A 130 3.69 -9.08 5.41
N PHE A 131 2.67 -9.27 6.24
CA PHE A 131 2.85 -9.72 7.62
C PHE A 131 3.06 -11.23 7.68
N GLN A 132 3.78 -11.67 8.70
CA GLN A 132 3.94 -13.08 9.01
C GLN A 132 2.68 -13.63 9.69
N LEU A 133 2.19 -14.75 9.19
CA LEU A 133 1.10 -15.49 9.81
C LEU A 133 1.66 -16.57 10.73
N VAL A 134 1.24 -16.55 11.98
CA VAL A 134 1.65 -17.49 13.01
C VAL A 134 0.40 -18.22 13.53
N ASP A 135 0.46 -19.54 13.57
CA ASP A 135 -0.59 -20.32 14.22
C ASP A 135 -0.60 -20.09 15.73
N ALA A 136 -1.71 -19.61 16.25
CA ALA A 136 -1.85 -19.23 17.66
C ALA A 136 -1.73 -20.43 18.61
N VAL A 137 -2.10 -21.64 18.15
CA VAL A 137 -2.09 -22.87 18.95
C VAL A 137 -0.67 -23.45 19.07
N SER A 138 0.02 -23.61 17.95
CA SER A 138 1.36 -24.23 17.94
C SER A 138 2.49 -23.22 18.08
N GLY A 139 2.24 -21.92 17.81
CA GLY A 139 3.24 -20.88 17.74
C GLY A 139 4.18 -20.98 16.53
N LYS A 140 3.84 -21.81 15.55
CA LYS A 140 4.67 -21.99 14.33
C LYS A 140 4.37 -20.92 13.31
N LEU A 141 5.41 -20.47 12.61
CA LEU A 141 5.27 -19.66 11.41
C LEU A 141 4.60 -20.48 10.30
N VAL A 142 3.53 -19.95 9.73
CA VAL A 142 2.78 -20.56 8.63
C VAL A 142 3.29 -20.01 7.29
N GLY A 143 3.53 -18.71 7.21
CA GLY A 143 4.05 -18.07 6.02
C GLY A 143 3.88 -16.55 6.04
N THR A 144 3.95 -15.95 4.86
CA THR A 144 3.76 -14.52 4.65
C THR A 144 2.44 -14.26 3.94
N LEU A 145 1.64 -13.34 4.44
CA LEU A 145 0.38 -12.93 3.83
C LEU A 145 0.66 -12.13 2.56
N GLU A 146 0.29 -12.68 1.40
CA GLU A 146 0.49 -12.03 0.10
C GLU A 146 -0.75 -11.27 -0.38
N ARG A 147 -1.93 -11.80 -0.05
CA ARG A 147 -3.19 -11.18 -0.46
C ARG A 147 -4.33 -11.53 0.49
N VAL A 148 -5.30 -10.62 0.55
CA VAL A 148 -6.58 -10.82 1.22
C VAL A 148 -7.68 -10.79 0.16
N ASP A 149 -8.50 -11.83 0.10
CA ASP A 149 -9.69 -11.89 -0.75
C ASP A 149 -10.94 -11.74 0.14
N ASP A 150 -11.52 -10.56 0.11
CA ASP A 150 -12.75 -10.17 0.80
C ASP A 150 -13.94 -9.98 -0.18
N SER A 151 -13.77 -10.42 -1.43
CA SER A 151 -14.78 -10.29 -2.48
C SER A 151 -16.03 -11.14 -2.23
N THR A 152 -15.95 -12.08 -1.31
CA THR A 152 -17.04 -12.98 -0.91
C THR A 152 -17.32 -12.86 0.59
N LEU A 153 -18.42 -13.52 1.05
CA LEU A 153 -18.73 -13.59 2.50
C LEU A 153 -17.67 -14.37 3.30
N ASN A 154 -16.84 -15.15 2.63
CA ASN A 154 -15.76 -15.91 3.25
C ASN A 154 -14.44 -15.17 2.95
N LEU A 155 -13.89 -14.52 3.96
CA LEU A 155 -12.58 -13.92 3.90
C LEU A 155 -11.51 -15.01 3.75
N LEU A 156 -10.61 -14.85 2.78
CA LEU A 156 -9.50 -15.76 2.53
C LEU A 156 -8.16 -15.01 2.57
N PHE A 157 -7.21 -15.58 3.28
CA PHE A 157 -5.81 -15.18 3.25
C PHE A 157 -5.04 -16.07 2.28
N GLU A 158 -4.39 -15.47 1.29
CA GLU A 158 -3.42 -16.14 0.43
C GLU A 158 -2.03 -15.96 1.06
N VAL A 159 -1.43 -17.07 1.46
CA VAL A 159 -0.22 -17.10 2.28
C VAL A 159 0.84 -17.92 1.57
N THR A 160 2.03 -17.35 1.38
CA THR A 160 3.20 -18.08 0.86
C THR A 160 3.97 -18.68 2.02
N THR A 161 4.08 -20.00 2.04
CA THR A 161 4.79 -20.75 3.09
C THR A 161 6.32 -20.51 3.00
N PRO A 162 7.10 -20.84 4.05
CA PRO A 162 8.55 -20.77 3.99
C PRO A 162 9.19 -21.66 2.91
N GLU A 163 8.50 -22.72 2.49
CA GLU A 163 8.90 -23.65 1.43
C GLU A 163 8.63 -23.06 0.02
N GLY A 164 7.81 -22.00 -0.06
CA GLY A 164 7.47 -21.31 -1.30
C GLY A 164 6.15 -21.77 -1.93
N ASP A 165 5.34 -22.53 -1.21
CA ASP A 165 4.00 -22.95 -1.64
C ASP A 165 2.96 -21.90 -1.26
N ASP A 166 1.97 -21.66 -2.14
CA ASP A 166 0.86 -20.78 -1.87
C ASP A 166 -0.33 -21.57 -1.32
N ILE A 167 -0.81 -21.16 -0.15
CA ILE A 167 -1.96 -21.78 0.52
C ILE A 167 -3.06 -20.75 0.78
N LEU A 168 -4.31 -21.20 0.75
CA LEU A 168 -5.48 -20.38 1.06
C LEU A 168 -5.98 -20.75 2.46
N ILE A 169 -6.03 -19.77 3.34
CA ILE A 169 -6.48 -19.95 4.72
C ILE A 169 -7.79 -19.17 4.91
N PRO A 170 -8.90 -19.85 5.29
CA PRO A 170 -10.10 -19.16 5.70
C PRO A 170 -9.80 -18.28 6.90
N ALA A 171 -10.12 -16.99 6.78
CA ALA A 171 -9.93 -16.03 7.84
C ALA A 171 -11.29 -15.45 8.26
N SER A 172 -11.45 -15.22 9.53
CA SER A 172 -12.54 -14.45 10.09
C SER A 172 -12.03 -13.71 11.31
N ASN A 173 -12.69 -12.66 11.70
CA ASN A 173 -12.30 -11.91 12.90
C ASN A 173 -12.26 -12.79 14.15
N ASP A 174 -13.09 -13.84 14.20
CA ASP A 174 -13.13 -14.78 15.34
C ASP A 174 -11.90 -15.71 15.41
N LEU A 175 -11.20 -15.89 14.29
CA LEU A 175 -9.98 -16.72 14.23
C LEU A 175 -8.72 -15.90 14.46
N ILE A 176 -8.76 -14.59 14.23
CA ILE A 176 -7.62 -13.69 14.43
C ILE A 176 -7.56 -13.31 15.90
N GLU A 177 -6.52 -13.75 16.61
CA GLU A 177 -6.33 -13.47 18.03
C GLU A 177 -5.58 -12.14 18.27
N GLU A 178 -4.57 -11.84 17.43
CA GLU A 178 -3.74 -10.65 17.59
C GLU A 178 -3.19 -10.22 16.23
N VAL A 179 -3.18 -8.90 15.97
CA VAL A 179 -2.41 -8.28 14.89
C VAL A 179 -1.38 -7.36 15.50
N ASN A 180 -0.11 -7.66 15.31
CA ASN A 180 0.99 -6.86 15.85
C ASN A 180 1.70 -6.07 14.76
N ALA A 181 1.39 -4.77 14.68
CA ALA A 181 1.94 -3.87 13.68
C ALA A 181 3.47 -3.69 13.77
N GLU A 182 4.01 -3.66 15.00
CA GLU A 182 5.46 -3.46 15.20
C GLU A 182 6.27 -4.67 14.75
N LYS A 183 5.78 -5.89 15.04
CA LYS A 183 6.42 -7.15 14.64
C LYS A 183 6.05 -7.56 13.22
N LYS A 184 5.02 -6.95 12.62
CA LYS A 184 4.39 -7.36 11.36
C LYS A 184 3.96 -8.83 11.43
N GLU A 185 3.23 -9.20 12.47
CA GLU A 185 2.80 -10.55 12.79
C GLU A 185 1.29 -10.60 13.01
N ILE A 186 0.65 -11.62 12.45
CA ILE A 186 -0.75 -11.96 12.69
C ILE A 186 -0.78 -13.30 13.39
N ARG A 187 -1.43 -13.37 14.54
CA ARG A 187 -1.71 -14.62 15.26
C ARG A 187 -3.14 -15.01 15.04
N MET A 188 -3.35 -16.21 14.49
CA MET A 188 -4.70 -16.72 14.31
C MET A 188 -4.77 -18.21 14.60
N ALA A 189 -5.93 -18.65 15.09
CA ALA A 189 -6.24 -20.06 15.27
C ALA A 189 -6.55 -20.69 13.91
N ILE A 190 -5.61 -21.49 13.40
CA ILE A 190 -5.78 -22.15 12.10
C ILE A 190 -6.53 -23.46 12.31
N PRO A 191 -7.60 -23.74 11.53
CA PRO A 191 -8.34 -25.00 11.61
C PRO A 191 -7.43 -26.22 11.40
N GLU A 192 -7.61 -27.26 12.24
CA GLU A 192 -6.85 -28.51 12.15
C GLU A 192 -6.99 -29.15 10.75
N GLY A 193 -5.88 -29.67 10.24
CA GLY A 193 -5.83 -30.35 8.94
C GLY A 193 -5.63 -29.43 7.73
N LEU A 194 -5.62 -28.10 7.90
CA LEU A 194 -5.39 -27.17 6.80
C LEU A 194 -3.90 -27.06 6.44
N LEU A 195 -3.01 -27.27 7.41
CA LEU A 195 -1.56 -27.19 7.22
C LEU A 195 -0.92 -28.56 6.90
N ASP A 196 -1.72 -29.63 6.86
CA ASP A 196 -1.25 -31.00 6.60
C ASP A 196 -1.49 -31.43 5.13
N LEU A 197 -1.83 -30.51 4.24
CA LEU A 197 -2.17 -30.78 2.83
C LEU A 197 -0.95 -30.66 1.92
#